data_bea185e991c2d5a3058ede43284ee9e0
#
_entry.id   bea185e991c2d5a3058ede43284ee9e0
#
_cell.length_a   1.000
_cell.length_b   1.000
_cell.length_c   1.000
_cell.angle_alpha   90.00
_cell.angle_beta   90.00
_cell.angle_gamma   90.00
#
_symmetry.space_group_name_H-M   'P 1'
#
loop_
_entity.id
_entity.type
_entity.pdbx_description
1 polymer ?
#
loop_
_entity_poly.entity_id
_entity_poly.type
_entity_poly.pdbx_seq_one_letter_code
_entity_poly.pdbx_strand_id
1 'polypeptide(L)'
;MEKRSPWWVLAGLVAGVGTGLGLRAWQPNAGPFLQTWVEPWGELFLRLLFLLVIPVLLTALPLAIASAGSLLRLGRTALSAFALALLLGASSVLVALALVNVTHPGKSMASKVPPAEEIALGQGSGFLAQAVNLIPGNPFGLLAGWLGWESSAKMMLAILGLAVGLGLMMLLLPESRGKGIRQAWEGTFAICMRFIAGLIRWAPGAVFCLTCLSFFRTGPELLGYLGTFGLDRKSVV
;
A
#
# COMPACT_ATOMS: atom_id res chain seq x y z
N MET A 1 3.74 -2.86 24.27
CA MET A 1 4.01 -2.44 22.88
C MET A 1 4.97 -1.27 22.93
N GLU A 2 6.24 -1.53 22.68
CA GLU A 2 7.26 -0.50 22.66
C GLU A 2 6.97 0.47 21.51
N LYS A 3 6.71 1.72 21.85
CA LYS A 3 6.55 2.83 20.90
C LYS A 3 7.88 3.04 20.16
N ARG A 4 8.19 2.19 19.18
CA ARG A 4 9.27 2.56 18.26
C ARG A 4 8.80 3.80 17.53
N SER A 5 9.43 4.91 17.86
CA SER A 5 9.20 6.23 17.31
C SER A 5 9.21 6.18 15.77
N PRO A 6 8.30 6.89 15.08
CA PRO A 6 8.29 6.98 13.60
C PRO A 6 9.62 7.49 13.02
N TRP A 7 10.50 8.02 13.87
CA TRP A 7 11.85 8.47 13.53
C TRP A 7 12.74 7.39 12.89
N TRP A 8 12.56 6.10 13.21
CA TRP A 8 13.34 5.01 12.61
C TRP A 8 13.00 4.82 11.12
N VAL A 9 11.74 5.05 10.74
CA VAL A 9 11.34 5.01 9.33
C VAL A 9 11.93 6.21 8.58
N LEU A 10 11.90 7.40 9.19
CA LEU A 10 12.54 8.60 8.65
C LEU A 10 14.06 8.41 8.53
N ALA A 11 14.69 7.82 9.54
CA ALA A 11 16.12 7.49 9.49
C ALA A 11 16.44 6.53 8.33
N GLY A 12 15.61 5.49 8.12
CA GLY A 12 15.72 4.57 6.99
C GLY A 12 15.59 5.29 5.63
N LEU A 13 14.65 6.23 5.53
CA LEU A 13 14.44 7.04 4.33
C LEU A 13 15.66 7.94 4.05
N VAL A 14 16.11 8.71 5.04
CA VAL A 14 17.28 9.62 4.88
C VAL A 14 18.55 8.83 4.55
N ALA A 15 18.78 7.72 5.23
CA ALA A 15 19.89 6.83 4.94
C ALA A 15 19.81 6.25 3.52
N GLY A 16 18.60 5.84 3.07
CA GLY A 16 18.36 5.33 1.72
C GLY A 16 18.67 6.38 0.64
N VAL A 17 18.24 7.63 0.84
CA VAL A 17 18.57 8.74 -0.07
C VAL A 17 20.08 8.95 -0.13
N GLY A 18 20.73 9.09 1.03
CA GLY A 18 22.17 9.32 1.12
C GLY A 18 23.01 8.22 0.49
N THR A 19 22.68 6.96 0.77
CA THR A 19 23.40 5.81 0.20
C THR A 19 23.10 5.64 -1.30
N GLY A 20 21.87 5.85 -1.75
CA GLY A 20 21.50 5.76 -3.16
C GLY A 20 22.24 6.79 -4.03
N LEU A 21 22.28 8.05 -3.59
CA LEU A 21 23.02 9.12 -4.27
C LEU A 21 24.55 8.92 -4.19
N GLY A 22 25.05 8.50 -3.02
CA GLY A 22 26.48 8.23 -2.82
C GLY A 22 26.99 7.08 -3.70
N LEU A 23 26.27 5.97 -3.77
CA LEU A 23 26.61 4.84 -4.64
C LEU A 23 26.56 5.21 -6.12
N ARG A 24 25.59 6.01 -6.53
CA ARG A 24 25.51 6.52 -7.92
C ARG A 24 26.72 7.36 -8.28
N ALA A 25 27.18 8.22 -7.36
CA ALA A 25 28.33 9.10 -7.60
C ALA A 25 29.66 8.34 -7.62
N TRP A 26 29.82 7.32 -6.77
CA TRP A 26 31.10 6.59 -6.60
C TRP A 26 31.19 5.33 -7.44
N GLN A 27 30.10 4.58 -7.61
CA GLN A 27 30.06 3.34 -8.39
C GLN A 27 28.79 3.28 -9.27
N PRO A 28 28.79 3.93 -10.45
CA PRO A 28 27.66 3.91 -11.36
C PRO A 28 27.32 2.49 -11.86
N ASN A 29 28.27 1.56 -11.80
CA ASN A 29 28.09 0.15 -12.20
C ASN A 29 27.51 -0.74 -11.09
N ALA A 30 27.16 -0.22 -9.89
CA ALA A 30 26.57 -0.99 -8.81
C ALA A 30 25.09 -1.37 -9.05
N GLY A 31 24.49 -0.94 -10.17
CA GLY A 31 23.10 -1.22 -10.52
C GLY A 31 22.72 -2.70 -10.45
N PRO A 32 23.46 -3.62 -11.11
CA PRO A 32 23.17 -5.06 -11.04
C PRO A 32 23.23 -5.65 -9.64
N PHE A 33 24.17 -5.18 -8.80
CA PHE A 33 24.29 -5.60 -7.41
C PHE A 33 23.05 -5.16 -6.58
N LEU A 34 22.64 -3.90 -6.71
CA LEU A 34 21.46 -3.38 -6.01
C LEU A 34 20.18 -4.09 -6.44
N GLN A 35 20.03 -4.39 -7.73
CA GLN A 35 18.87 -5.13 -8.25
C GLN A 35 18.84 -6.57 -7.74
N THR A 36 20.00 -7.23 -7.62
CA THR A 36 20.03 -8.63 -7.20
C THR A 36 19.89 -8.81 -5.69
N TRP A 37 20.44 -7.87 -4.89
CA TRP A 37 20.54 -8.05 -3.45
C TRP A 37 19.66 -7.11 -2.63
N VAL A 38 19.38 -5.89 -3.09
CA VAL A 38 18.64 -4.87 -2.31
C VAL A 38 17.17 -4.82 -2.72
N GLU A 39 16.87 -4.83 -4.02
CA GLU A 39 15.51 -4.76 -4.55
C GLU A 39 14.59 -5.85 -4.01
N PRO A 40 14.99 -7.14 -3.94
CA PRO A 40 14.10 -8.21 -3.48
C PRO A 40 13.59 -8.02 -2.05
N TRP A 41 14.38 -7.42 -1.16
CA TRP A 41 13.96 -7.17 0.23
C TRP A 41 12.86 -6.11 0.33
N GLY A 42 12.96 -5.03 -0.45
CA GLY A 42 11.92 -4.01 -0.53
C GLY A 42 10.64 -4.56 -1.14
N GLU A 43 10.79 -5.32 -2.23
CA GLU A 43 9.67 -5.95 -2.93
C GLU A 43 8.97 -7.00 -2.07
N LEU A 44 9.72 -7.85 -1.37
CA LEU A 44 9.19 -8.83 -0.42
C LEU A 44 8.30 -8.18 0.64
N PHE A 45 8.75 -7.07 1.21
CA PHE A 45 7.97 -6.32 2.19
C PHE A 45 6.63 -5.84 1.62
N LEU A 46 6.63 -5.26 0.41
CA LEU A 46 5.40 -4.81 -0.24
C LEU A 46 4.46 -5.97 -0.56
N ARG A 47 4.98 -7.06 -1.09
CA ARG A 47 4.18 -8.26 -1.40
C ARG A 47 3.54 -8.86 -0.15
N LEU A 48 4.28 -8.93 0.97
CA LEU A 48 3.74 -9.40 2.26
C LEU A 48 2.66 -8.46 2.81
N LEU A 49 2.82 -7.14 2.65
CA LEU A 49 1.77 -6.18 3.01
C LEU A 49 0.49 -6.43 2.21
N PHE A 50 0.60 -6.55 0.89
CA PHE A 50 -0.56 -6.80 0.03
C PHE A 50 -1.22 -8.15 0.33
N LEU A 51 -0.43 -9.20 0.60
CA LEU A 51 -0.94 -10.52 0.95
C LEU A 51 -1.80 -10.50 2.23
N LEU A 52 -1.40 -9.67 3.21
CA LEU A 52 -2.13 -9.53 4.47
C LEU A 52 -3.45 -8.75 4.34
N VAL A 53 -3.64 -7.97 3.30
CA VAL A 53 -4.88 -7.21 3.09
C VAL A 53 -6.09 -8.12 3.04
N ILE A 54 -5.98 -9.28 2.37
CA ILE A 54 -7.10 -10.23 2.22
C ILE A 54 -7.58 -10.77 3.57
N PRO A 55 -6.73 -11.43 4.38
CA PRO A 55 -7.18 -11.99 5.66
C PRO A 55 -7.63 -10.91 6.66
N VAL A 56 -7.03 -9.72 6.60
CA VAL A 56 -7.47 -8.60 7.45
C VAL A 56 -8.85 -8.11 7.04
N LEU A 57 -9.13 -7.94 5.76
CA LEU A 57 -10.47 -7.54 5.29
C LEU A 57 -11.51 -8.58 5.66
N LEU A 58 -11.22 -9.88 5.46
CA LEU A 58 -12.14 -10.98 5.77
C LEU A 58 -12.37 -11.17 7.27
N THR A 59 -11.52 -10.66 8.14
CA THR A 59 -11.69 -10.78 9.59
C THR A 59 -12.20 -9.48 10.23
N ALA A 60 -11.62 -8.33 9.88
CA ALA A 60 -11.97 -7.05 10.49
C ALA A 60 -13.37 -6.58 10.11
N LEU A 61 -13.75 -6.72 8.82
CA LEU A 61 -15.02 -6.19 8.34
C LEU A 61 -16.22 -6.95 8.89
N PRO A 62 -16.26 -8.32 8.90
CA PRO A 62 -17.33 -9.05 9.56
C PRO A 62 -17.47 -8.74 11.04
N LEU A 63 -16.34 -8.62 11.77
CA LEU A 63 -16.36 -8.25 13.18
C LEU A 63 -16.93 -6.86 13.42
N ALA A 64 -16.54 -5.88 12.60
CA ALA A 64 -17.07 -4.52 12.69
C ALA A 64 -18.58 -4.48 12.46
N ILE A 65 -19.09 -5.22 11.46
CA ILE A 65 -20.52 -5.34 11.17
C ILE A 65 -21.26 -6.04 12.32
N ALA A 66 -20.73 -7.17 12.79
CA ALA A 66 -21.33 -7.91 13.89
C ALA A 66 -21.38 -7.10 15.19
N SER A 67 -20.44 -6.16 15.40
CA SER A 67 -20.41 -5.29 16.58
C SER A 67 -21.43 -4.16 16.53
N ALA A 68 -22.07 -3.88 15.39
CA ALA A 68 -23.06 -2.81 15.24
C ALA A 68 -24.36 -3.06 16.02
N GLY A 69 -24.65 -4.32 16.37
CA GLY A 69 -25.75 -4.72 17.24
C GLY A 69 -27.14 -4.70 16.59
N SER A 70 -27.36 -3.90 15.54
CA SER A 70 -28.63 -3.91 14.77
C SER A 70 -28.42 -3.43 13.34
N LEU A 71 -29.22 -3.98 12.40
CA LEU A 71 -29.18 -3.60 10.97
C LEU A 71 -29.53 -2.12 10.76
N LEU A 72 -30.48 -1.58 11.50
CA LEU A 72 -30.86 -0.16 11.40
C LEU A 72 -29.71 0.78 11.82
N ARG A 73 -29.02 0.43 12.90
CA ARG A 73 -27.86 1.20 13.37
C ARG A 73 -26.71 1.11 12.36
N LEU A 74 -26.46 -0.10 11.85
CA LEU A 74 -25.46 -0.33 10.80
C LEU A 74 -25.76 0.52 9.56
N GLY A 75 -27.01 0.47 9.04
CA GLY A 75 -27.42 1.23 7.86
C GLY A 75 -27.28 2.73 8.05
N ARG A 76 -27.69 3.27 9.20
CA ARG A 76 -27.57 4.70 9.50
C ARG A 76 -26.10 5.15 9.59
N THR A 77 -25.25 4.35 10.24
CA THR A 77 -23.81 4.63 10.34
C THR A 77 -23.13 4.52 8.97
N ALA A 78 -23.46 3.50 8.19
CA ALA A 78 -22.91 3.33 6.84
C ALA A 78 -23.31 4.49 5.92
N LEU A 79 -24.58 4.91 5.94
CA LEU A 79 -25.05 6.03 5.12
C LEU A 79 -24.39 7.36 5.51
N SER A 80 -24.26 7.63 6.82
CA SER A 80 -23.59 8.84 7.28
C SER A 80 -22.10 8.85 6.94
N ALA A 81 -21.41 7.71 7.08
CA ALA A 81 -20.02 7.57 6.71
C ALA A 81 -19.83 7.71 5.18
N PHE A 82 -20.72 7.14 4.38
CA PHE A 82 -20.71 7.28 2.92
C PHE A 82 -20.92 8.72 2.46
N ALA A 83 -21.92 9.41 3.04
CA ALA A 83 -22.18 10.81 2.74
C ALA A 83 -20.98 11.70 3.10
N LEU A 84 -20.35 11.44 4.25
CA LEU A 84 -19.15 12.17 4.68
C LEU A 84 -17.96 11.88 3.74
N ALA A 85 -17.77 10.62 3.34
CA ALA A 85 -16.72 10.24 2.42
C ALA A 85 -16.90 10.89 1.04
N LEU A 86 -18.14 10.96 0.52
CA LEU A 86 -18.44 11.67 -0.73
C LEU A 86 -18.15 13.17 -0.61
N LEU A 87 -18.55 13.79 0.49
CA LEU A 87 -18.33 15.21 0.72
C LEU A 87 -16.84 15.54 0.80
N LEU A 88 -16.09 14.78 1.59
CA LEU A 88 -14.64 14.93 1.71
C LEU A 88 -13.92 14.62 0.40
N GLY A 89 -14.33 13.58 -0.31
CA GLY A 89 -13.79 13.22 -1.61
C GLY A 89 -14.02 14.32 -2.65
N ALA A 90 -15.25 14.83 -2.75
CA ALA A 90 -15.58 15.91 -3.66
C ALA A 90 -14.80 17.20 -3.34
N SER A 91 -14.70 17.56 -2.05
CA SER A 91 -13.93 18.74 -1.63
C SER A 91 -12.43 18.57 -1.94
N SER A 92 -11.86 17.39 -1.74
CA SER A 92 -10.46 17.09 -2.07
C SER A 92 -10.19 17.21 -3.56
N VAL A 93 -11.08 16.67 -4.41
CA VAL A 93 -10.98 16.78 -5.88
C VAL A 93 -11.07 18.24 -6.33
N LEU A 94 -12.00 19.02 -5.78
CA LEU A 94 -12.13 20.44 -6.10
C LEU A 94 -10.87 21.23 -5.74
N VAL A 95 -10.31 20.99 -4.55
CA VAL A 95 -9.05 21.62 -4.11
C VAL A 95 -7.89 21.21 -5.02
N ALA A 96 -7.79 19.92 -5.36
CA ALA A 96 -6.74 19.43 -6.26
C ALA A 96 -6.85 20.05 -7.65
N LEU A 97 -8.07 20.12 -8.22
CA LEU A 97 -8.33 20.76 -9.53
C LEU A 97 -8.00 22.26 -9.51
N ALA A 98 -8.39 22.97 -8.45
CA ALA A 98 -8.05 24.38 -8.28
C ALA A 98 -6.52 24.56 -8.23
N LEU A 99 -5.82 23.72 -7.45
CA LEU A 99 -4.37 23.76 -7.33
C LEU A 99 -3.67 23.49 -8.66
N VAL A 100 -4.07 22.43 -9.36
CA VAL A 100 -3.51 22.07 -10.68
C VAL A 100 -3.74 23.16 -11.71
N ASN A 101 -4.92 23.80 -11.73
CA ASN A 101 -5.22 24.90 -12.64
C ASN A 101 -4.42 26.17 -12.33
N VAL A 102 -4.02 26.38 -11.10
CA VAL A 102 -3.19 27.55 -10.70
C VAL A 102 -1.71 27.27 -10.91
N THR A 103 -1.24 26.08 -10.59
CA THR A 103 0.21 25.76 -10.58
C THR A 103 0.70 25.18 -11.91
N HIS A 104 -0.19 24.59 -12.72
CA HIS A 104 0.17 23.88 -13.96
C HIS A 104 1.41 22.98 -13.85
N PRO A 105 1.54 22.10 -12.84
CA PRO A 105 2.79 21.42 -12.49
C PRO A 105 3.35 20.48 -13.56
N GLY A 106 2.63 20.21 -14.64
CA GLY A 106 3.06 19.30 -15.71
C GLY A 106 3.68 19.97 -16.94
N LYS A 107 3.62 21.28 -17.08
CA LYS A 107 4.07 21.94 -18.33
C LYS A 107 5.58 21.82 -18.60
N SER A 108 6.40 21.76 -17.56
CA SER A 108 7.87 21.61 -17.69
C SER A 108 8.33 20.14 -17.81
N MET A 109 7.46 19.19 -17.49
CA MET A 109 7.79 17.75 -17.47
C MET A 109 7.35 17.00 -18.74
N ALA A 110 6.38 17.52 -19.49
CA ALA A 110 5.79 16.84 -20.63
C ALA A 110 6.79 16.43 -21.73
N SER A 111 7.96 17.12 -21.82
CA SER A 111 9.00 16.81 -22.80
C SER A 111 10.15 15.95 -22.27
N LYS A 112 10.18 15.64 -20.96
CA LYS A 112 11.33 14.96 -20.30
C LYS A 112 10.96 13.63 -19.63
N VAL A 113 9.70 13.29 -19.53
CA VAL A 113 9.29 11.99 -19.00
C VAL A 113 9.41 10.97 -20.13
N PRO A 114 10.30 9.97 -20.03
CA PRO A 114 10.25 8.83 -20.93
C PRO A 114 8.84 8.23 -20.85
N PRO A 115 8.30 7.67 -21.96
CA PRO A 115 7.04 6.96 -21.88
C PRO A 115 7.13 6.00 -20.70
N ALA A 116 6.09 5.98 -19.86
CA ALA A 116 6.03 5.11 -18.71
C ALA A 116 6.24 3.68 -19.22
N GLU A 117 7.49 3.24 -19.24
CA GLU A 117 7.77 1.82 -19.14
C GLU A 117 7.05 1.42 -17.86
N GLU A 118 6.04 0.57 -18.01
CA GLU A 118 5.48 -0.14 -16.87
C GLU A 118 6.67 -0.45 -15.98
N ILE A 119 6.63 0.03 -14.76
CA ILE A 119 7.61 -0.37 -13.74
C ILE A 119 7.34 -1.84 -13.56
N ALA A 120 7.88 -2.63 -14.45
CA ALA A 120 8.00 -4.06 -14.29
C ALA A 120 8.84 -4.19 -13.04
N LEU A 121 8.17 -4.45 -11.93
CA LEU A 121 8.78 -4.81 -10.66
C LEU A 121 9.81 -5.88 -11.01
N GLY A 122 11.08 -5.53 -10.83
CA GLY A 122 12.23 -6.11 -11.48
C GLY A 122 12.17 -7.63 -11.63
N GLN A 123 12.27 -8.10 -12.85
CA GLN A 123 12.63 -9.48 -13.12
C GLN A 123 14.14 -9.66 -12.80
N GLY A 124 14.46 -9.52 -11.51
CA GLY A 124 15.78 -9.87 -11.02
C GLY A 124 16.05 -11.36 -11.28
N SER A 125 17.10 -11.67 -12.02
CA SER A 125 17.48 -13.05 -12.36
C SER A 125 18.16 -13.81 -11.21
N GLY A 126 18.18 -13.27 -9.98
CA GLY A 126 18.84 -13.88 -8.82
C GLY A 126 17.92 -14.84 -8.06
N PHE A 127 18.52 -15.77 -7.30
CA PHE A 127 17.80 -16.70 -6.41
C PHE A 127 16.82 -16.01 -5.46
N LEU A 128 17.22 -14.86 -4.89
CA LEU A 128 16.35 -14.05 -4.02
C LEU A 128 15.15 -13.50 -4.79
N ALA A 129 15.33 -13.03 -6.02
CA ALA A 129 14.23 -12.56 -6.86
C ALA A 129 13.26 -13.70 -7.21
N GLN A 130 13.76 -14.91 -7.46
CA GLN A 130 12.92 -16.08 -7.66
C GLN A 130 12.14 -16.46 -6.40
N ALA A 131 12.78 -16.42 -5.22
CA ALA A 131 12.12 -16.67 -3.96
C ALA A 131 11.02 -15.63 -3.65
N VAL A 132 11.27 -14.35 -3.96
CA VAL A 132 10.27 -13.27 -3.84
C VAL A 132 9.13 -13.45 -4.85
N ASN A 133 9.40 -13.96 -6.04
CA ASN A 133 8.39 -14.23 -7.06
C ASN A 133 7.45 -15.39 -6.71
N LEU A 134 7.81 -16.27 -5.76
CA LEU A 134 6.87 -17.24 -5.18
C LEU A 134 5.71 -16.56 -4.43
N ILE A 135 5.93 -15.35 -3.90
CA ILE A 135 4.88 -14.56 -3.27
C ILE A 135 4.25 -13.66 -4.32
N PRO A 136 2.96 -13.79 -4.59
CA PRO A 136 2.30 -12.99 -5.63
C PRO A 136 2.38 -11.50 -5.32
N GLY A 137 2.82 -10.72 -6.29
CA GLY A 137 2.86 -9.25 -6.17
C GLY A 137 1.46 -8.63 -6.07
N ASN A 138 0.48 -9.31 -6.65
CA ASN A 138 -0.94 -8.94 -6.55
C ASN A 138 -1.77 -10.18 -6.17
N PRO A 139 -2.08 -10.40 -4.89
CA PRO A 139 -2.84 -11.55 -4.44
C PRO A 139 -4.28 -11.56 -4.99
N PHE A 140 -4.86 -10.39 -5.24
CA PHE A 140 -6.18 -10.29 -5.87
C PHE A 140 -6.15 -10.72 -7.35
N GLY A 141 -5.07 -10.42 -8.06
CA GLY A 141 -4.86 -10.87 -9.44
C GLY A 141 -4.75 -12.38 -9.57
N LEU A 142 -4.04 -13.04 -8.64
CA LEU A 142 -3.94 -14.50 -8.62
C LEU A 142 -5.30 -15.16 -8.36
N LEU A 143 -6.01 -14.70 -7.35
CA LEU A 143 -7.34 -15.22 -7.03
C LEU A 143 -8.32 -14.96 -8.17
N ALA A 144 -8.25 -13.79 -8.82
CA ALA A 144 -9.03 -13.47 -10.00
C ALA A 144 -8.73 -14.42 -11.15
N GLY A 145 -7.46 -14.70 -11.44
CA GLY A 145 -7.04 -15.65 -12.47
C GLY A 145 -7.49 -17.08 -12.18
N TRP A 146 -7.41 -17.52 -10.92
CA TRP A 146 -7.85 -18.85 -10.51
C TRP A 146 -9.39 -19.03 -10.61
N LEU A 147 -10.15 -17.96 -10.37
CA LEU A 147 -11.60 -17.92 -10.51
C LEU A 147 -12.07 -17.55 -11.93
N GLY A 148 -11.16 -17.36 -12.89
CA GLY A 148 -11.47 -16.94 -14.26
C GLY A 148 -11.98 -15.50 -14.38
N TRP A 149 -11.62 -14.62 -13.44
CA TRP A 149 -12.02 -13.23 -13.45
C TRP A 149 -10.96 -12.35 -14.08
N GLU A 150 -11.36 -11.53 -15.04
CA GLU A 150 -10.44 -10.71 -15.85
C GLU A 150 -9.79 -9.53 -15.11
N SER A 151 -10.25 -9.19 -13.90
CA SER A 151 -9.84 -7.95 -13.24
C SER A 151 -9.65 -8.13 -11.73
N SER A 152 -8.49 -7.66 -11.24
CA SER A 152 -8.20 -7.58 -9.80
C SER A 152 -9.23 -6.73 -9.03
N ALA A 153 -9.82 -5.73 -9.66
CA ALA A 153 -10.85 -4.89 -9.06
C ALA A 153 -12.16 -5.67 -8.81
N LYS A 154 -12.58 -6.51 -9.74
CA LYS A 154 -13.74 -7.40 -9.56
C LYS A 154 -13.53 -8.36 -8.39
N MET A 155 -12.32 -8.90 -8.27
CA MET A 155 -11.96 -9.79 -7.17
C MET A 155 -11.96 -9.08 -5.82
N MET A 156 -11.45 -7.86 -5.75
CA MET A 156 -11.48 -7.05 -4.52
C MET A 156 -12.92 -6.75 -4.09
N LEU A 157 -13.81 -6.41 -5.03
CA LEU A 157 -15.23 -6.19 -4.75
C LEU A 157 -15.92 -7.46 -4.27
N ALA A 158 -15.58 -8.64 -4.82
CA ALA A 158 -16.15 -9.90 -4.36
C ALA A 158 -15.70 -10.28 -2.95
N ILE A 159 -14.42 -10.10 -2.62
CA ILE A 159 -13.91 -10.32 -1.26
C ILE A 159 -14.59 -9.36 -0.28
N LEU A 160 -14.76 -8.10 -0.67
CA LEU A 160 -15.48 -7.11 0.13
C LEU A 160 -16.95 -7.52 0.33
N GLY A 161 -17.63 -7.93 -0.75
CA GLY A 161 -19.01 -8.43 -0.70
C GLY A 161 -19.14 -9.66 0.18
N LEU A 162 -18.22 -10.63 0.07
CA LEU A 162 -18.16 -11.81 0.92
C LEU A 162 -17.97 -11.42 2.40
N ALA A 163 -17.05 -10.52 2.69
CA ALA A 163 -16.79 -10.05 4.06
C ALA A 163 -18.02 -9.34 4.65
N VAL A 164 -18.70 -8.50 3.87
CA VAL A 164 -19.97 -7.88 4.29
C VAL A 164 -21.06 -8.93 4.52
N GLY A 165 -21.22 -9.88 3.60
CA GLY A 165 -22.18 -10.98 3.74
C GLY A 165 -21.94 -11.81 4.99
N LEU A 166 -20.70 -12.20 5.27
CA LEU A 166 -20.32 -12.89 6.50
C LEU A 166 -20.63 -12.07 7.75
N GLY A 167 -20.35 -10.76 7.72
CA GLY A 167 -20.66 -9.87 8.83
C GLY A 167 -22.15 -9.74 9.10
N LEU A 168 -22.97 -9.64 8.05
CA LEU A 168 -24.44 -9.62 8.16
C LEU A 168 -24.97 -10.94 8.72
N MET A 169 -24.46 -12.09 8.26
CA MET A 169 -24.83 -13.39 8.81
C MET A 169 -24.45 -13.50 10.29
N MET A 170 -23.27 -13.03 10.68
CA MET A 170 -22.87 -13.01 12.09
C MET A 170 -23.77 -12.10 12.93
N LEU A 171 -24.25 -10.98 12.38
CA LEU A 171 -25.16 -10.06 13.06
C LEU A 171 -26.56 -10.66 13.26
N LEU A 172 -27.00 -11.50 12.31
CA LEU A 172 -28.31 -12.16 12.35
C LEU A 172 -28.32 -13.44 13.20
N LEU A 173 -27.16 -13.98 13.57
CA LEU A 173 -27.07 -15.18 14.37
C LEU A 173 -27.50 -14.92 15.81
N PRO A 174 -28.29 -15.83 16.44
CA PRO A 174 -28.64 -15.72 17.87
C PRO A 174 -27.36 -15.81 18.72
N GLU A 175 -27.33 -15.02 19.79
CA GLU A 175 -26.14 -14.86 20.66
C GLU A 175 -25.56 -16.18 21.18
N SER A 176 -26.42 -17.18 21.43
CA SER A 176 -25.99 -18.50 21.93
C SER A 176 -25.07 -19.25 20.96
N ARG A 177 -25.26 -19.10 19.65
CA ARG A 177 -24.46 -19.75 18.60
C ARG A 177 -23.40 -18.81 18.03
N GLY A 178 -23.63 -17.51 18.09
CA GLY A 178 -22.73 -16.48 17.54
C GLY A 178 -21.46 -16.28 18.35
N LYS A 179 -21.49 -16.52 19.67
CA LYS A 179 -20.34 -16.26 20.56
C LYS A 179 -19.07 -17.02 20.16
N GLY A 180 -19.19 -18.31 19.87
CA GLY A 180 -18.03 -19.13 19.49
C GLY A 180 -17.42 -18.72 18.14
N ILE A 181 -18.29 -18.43 17.17
CA ILE A 181 -17.86 -17.96 15.84
C ILE A 181 -17.15 -16.60 15.98
N ARG A 182 -17.73 -15.68 16.75
CA ARG A 182 -17.16 -14.37 16.98
C ARG A 182 -15.78 -14.45 17.65
N GLN A 183 -15.63 -15.28 18.67
CA GLN A 183 -14.35 -15.53 19.33
C GLN A 183 -13.29 -16.08 18.37
N ALA A 184 -13.67 -17.04 17.50
CA ALA A 184 -12.74 -17.57 16.50
C ALA A 184 -12.30 -16.49 15.51
N TRP A 185 -13.22 -15.62 15.07
CA TRP A 185 -12.92 -14.49 14.19
C TRP A 185 -12.04 -13.43 14.86
N GLU A 186 -12.30 -13.09 16.11
CA GLU A 186 -11.48 -12.20 16.93
C GLU A 186 -10.06 -12.77 17.11
N GLY A 187 -9.96 -14.07 17.36
CA GLY A 187 -8.67 -14.76 17.43
C GLY A 187 -7.88 -14.69 16.12
N THR A 188 -8.53 -14.94 14.99
CA THR A 188 -7.91 -14.86 13.67
C THR A 188 -7.48 -13.42 13.36
N PHE A 189 -8.32 -12.43 13.64
CA PHE A 189 -7.98 -11.02 13.50
C PHE A 189 -6.77 -10.63 14.35
N ALA A 190 -6.73 -11.09 15.61
CA ALA A 190 -5.60 -10.82 16.51
C ALA A 190 -4.27 -11.40 15.97
N ILE A 191 -4.32 -12.59 15.35
CA ILE A 191 -3.14 -13.19 14.68
C ILE A 191 -2.71 -12.32 13.51
N CYS A 192 -3.62 -11.91 12.64
CA CYS A 192 -3.31 -11.01 11.51
C CYS A 192 -2.68 -9.70 11.97
N MET A 193 -3.25 -9.07 13.02
CA MET A 193 -2.72 -7.83 13.59
C MET A 193 -1.32 -8.00 14.21
N ARG A 194 -1.06 -9.16 14.82
CA ARG A 194 0.27 -9.48 15.35
C ARG A 194 1.29 -9.66 14.23
N PHE A 195 0.87 -10.25 13.12
CA PHE A 195 1.72 -10.42 11.93
C PHE A 195 2.06 -9.05 11.30
N ILE A 196 1.06 -8.17 11.13
CA ILE A 196 1.25 -6.79 10.67
C ILE A 196 2.21 -6.03 11.58
N ALA A 197 2.04 -6.14 12.89
CA ALA A 197 2.94 -5.49 13.85
C ALA A 197 4.39 -5.99 13.73
N GLY A 198 4.57 -7.27 13.41
CA GLY A 198 5.87 -7.84 13.07
C GLY A 198 6.44 -7.22 11.79
N LEU A 199 5.63 -7.16 10.75
CA LEU A 199 6.03 -6.62 9.45
C LEU A 199 6.41 -5.14 9.52
N ILE A 200 5.66 -4.33 10.29
CA ILE A 200 5.97 -2.90 10.51
C ILE A 200 7.36 -2.72 11.17
N ARG A 201 7.84 -3.67 11.94
CA ARG A 201 9.21 -3.60 12.48
C ARG A 201 10.30 -3.66 11.42
N TRP A 202 9.99 -4.29 10.28
CA TRP A 202 10.89 -4.40 9.13
C TRP A 202 10.76 -3.21 8.17
N ALA A 203 9.71 -2.39 8.34
CA ALA A 203 9.43 -1.24 7.49
C ALA A 203 10.63 -0.28 7.29
N PRO A 204 11.43 0.09 8.33
CA PRO A 204 12.59 0.96 8.13
C PRO A 204 13.61 0.39 7.15
N GLY A 205 13.86 -0.94 7.21
CA GLY A 205 14.76 -1.63 6.29
C GLY A 205 14.22 -1.67 4.86
N ALA A 206 12.93 -1.97 4.70
CA ALA A 206 12.29 -1.98 3.40
C ALA A 206 12.26 -0.58 2.76
N VAL A 207 11.94 0.46 3.55
CA VAL A 207 11.95 1.85 3.09
C VAL A 207 13.37 2.25 2.66
N PHE A 208 14.39 1.87 3.43
CA PHE A 208 15.79 2.09 3.05
C PHE A 208 16.10 1.44 1.70
N CYS A 209 15.78 0.15 1.51
CA CYS A 209 16.06 -0.57 0.27
C CYS A 209 15.37 0.07 -0.95
N LEU A 210 14.06 0.36 -0.82
CA LEU A 210 13.27 0.96 -1.91
C LEU A 210 13.76 2.38 -2.25
N THR A 211 14.06 3.18 -1.22
CA THR A 211 14.53 4.55 -1.41
C THR A 211 15.93 4.56 -2.02
N CYS A 212 16.84 3.73 -1.52
CA CYS A 212 18.20 3.60 -2.07
C CYS A 212 18.16 3.26 -3.56
N LEU A 213 17.36 2.28 -3.96
CA LEU A 213 17.22 1.87 -5.35
C LEU A 213 16.61 2.99 -6.21
N SER A 214 15.56 3.66 -5.73
CA SER A 214 14.89 4.73 -6.46
C SER A 214 15.83 5.90 -6.73
N PHE A 215 16.61 6.33 -5.73
CA PHE A 215 17.57 7.42 -5.90
C PHE A 215 18.81 7.02 -6.68
N PHE A 216 19.21 5.76 -6.62
CA PHE A 216 20.28 5.26 -7.48
C PHE A 216 19.87 5.28 -8.96
N ARG A 217 18.65 4.85 -9.30
CA ARG A 217 18.12 4.81 -10.69
C ARG A 217 17.87 6.21 -11.24
N THR A 218 17.18 7.07 -10.50
CA THR A 218 16.71 8.38 -10.98
C THR A 218 17.70 9.50 -10.70
N GLY A 219 18.54 9.38 -9.64
CA GLY A 219 19.54 10.37 -9.25
C GLY A 219 18.97 11.60 -8.53
N PRO A 220 19.79 12.66 -8.39
CA PRO A 220 19.40 13.89 -7.70
C PRO A 220 18.26 14.64 -8.40
N GLU A 221 18.01 14.34 -9.67
CA GLU A 221 16.89 14.91 -10.44
C GLU A 221 15.55 14.59 -9.79
N LEU A 222 15.43 13.41 -9.12
CA LEU A 222 14.23 13.05 -8.37
C LEU A 222 13.93 14.03 -7.24
N LEU A 223 14.96 14.53 -6.53
CA LEU A 223 14.81 15.58 -5.52
C LEU A 223 14.36 16.91 -6.15
N GLY A 224 14.90 17.23 -7.31
CA GLY A 224 14.47 18.40 -8.09
C GLY A 224 12.99 18.27 -8.50
N TYR A 225 12.58 17.12 -9.02
CA TYR A 225 11.17 16.85 -9.39
C TYR A 225 10.24 16.86 -8.18
N LEU A 226 10.61 16.22 -7.07
CA LEU A 226 9.85 16.26 -5.83
C LEU A 226 9.82 17.65 -5.21
N GLY A 227 10.96 18.40 -5.29
CA GLY A 227 11.07 19.76 -4.79
C GLY A 227 10.26 20.76 -5.62
N THR A 228 10.30 20.64 -6.95
CA THR A 228 9.47 21.47 -7.84
C THR A 228 7.98 21.14 -7.73
N PHE A 229 7.64 19.87 -7.57
CA PHE A 229 6.26 19.46 -7.32
C PHE A 229 5.72 19.95 -5.95
N GLY A 230 6.60 20.02 -4.92
CA GLY A 230 6.25 20.50 -3.58
C GLY A 230 6.44 22.02 -3.36
N LEU A 231 7.26 22.67 -4.15
CA LEU A 231 7.72 24.04 -3.92
C LEU A 231 7.56 24.97 -5.14
N ASP A 232 6.81 24.59 -6.17
CA ASP A 232 6.66 25.42 -7.39
C ASP A 232 5.90 26.73 -7.12
N ARG A 233 6.50 27.54 -6.22
CA ARG A 233 6.15 28.94 -5.97
C ARG A 233 7.15 29.93 -6.61
N LYS A 234 8.16 29.46 -7.34
CA LYS A 234 9.26 30.34 -7.79
C LYS A 234 9.57 30.34 -9.28
N SER A 235 8.74 29.77 -10.14
CA SER A 235 8.97 29.85 -11.58
C SER A 235 7.88 30.61 -12.34
N VAL A 236 7.32 31.63 -11.71
CA VAL A 236 6.53 32.66 -12.41
C VAL A 236 7.17 34.01 -12.10
N VAL A 237 8.27 34.33 -12.75
CA VAL A 237 8.71 35.67 -13.13
C VAL A 237 9.31 35.55 -14.54
#